data_b1506dde7ff60bac79396cc188841a48
#
_entry.id   b1506dde7ff60bac79396cc188841a48
#
_cell.length_a   1.000
_cell.length_b   1.000
_cell.length_c   1.000
_cell.angle_alpha   90.00
_cell.angle_beta   90.00
_cell.angle_gamma   90.00
#
_symmetry.space_group_name_H-M   'P 1'
#
loop_
_entity.id
_entity.type
_entity.pdbx_description
1 polymer ?
#
loop_
_entity_poly.entity_id
_entity_poly.type
_entity_poly.pdbx_seq_one_letter_code
_entity_poly.pdbx_strand_id
1 'polypeptide(L)'
;NTEEAMAGYLKKAEYANTDWFDILFSNAIQQNHSVSMSTGTDKAQYYTSFSIMNDPGWTKKSNVNRYTMNVNALYNLNKKVTVNLIGNGSYRKQQAPGTNNRSVDPVNGSVSRDFDINPYSYALNTSRTLDPNEYYIKNNAAFNILHELNNNYMELDVVDMKFQGELKYKPIRTVELSALAAYKFSTTTR
;
A
#
# COMPACT_ATOMS: atom_id res chain seq x y z
N ASN A 1 23.11 27.77 31.06
CA ASN A 1 23.48 26.35 31.30
C ASN A 1 24.35 26.31 32.55
N THR A 2 23.78 25.75 33.64
CA THR A 2 24.54 25.55 34.89
C THR A 2 25.25 24.20 34.83
N GLU A 3 26.34 24.01 35.56
CA GLU A 3 27.07 22.74 35.66
C GLU A 3 26.14 21.60 36.14
N GLU A 4 25.24 21.90 37.08
CA GLU A 4 24.23 20.93 37.56
C GLU A 4 23.27 20.49 36.47
N ALA A 5 22.81 21.41 35.61
CA ALA A 5 21.92 21.06 34.48
C ALA A 5 22.64 20.18 33.43
N MET A 6 23.92 20.44 33.20
CA MET A 6 24.75 19.66 32.29
C MET A 6 25.05 18.28 32.87
N ALA A 7 25.38 18.19 34.16
CA ALA A 7 25.59 16.92 34.85
C ALA A 7 24.31 16.06 34.87
N GLY A 8 23.16 16.71 35.11
CA GLY A 8 21.85 16.02 35.05
C GLY A 8 21.54 15.46 33.66
N TYR A 9 21.82 16.21 32.59
CA TYR A 9 21.65 15.78 31.22
C TYR A 9 22.56 14.60 30.86
N LEU A 10 23.86 14.69 31.21
CA LEU A 10 24.83 13.63 30.98
C LEU A 10 24.46 12.34 31.72
N LYS A 11 23.99 12.44 32.96
CA LYS A 11 23.50 11.32 33.74
C LYS A 11 22.27 10.66 33.09
N LYS A 12 21.32 11.48 32.62
CA LYS A 12 20.15 10.96 31.88
C LYS A 12 20.58 10.22 30.61
N ALA A 13 21.53 10.76 29.85
CA ALA A 13 22.05 10.14 28.63
C ALA A 13 22.83 8.83 28.92
N GLU A 14 23.59 8.79 30.03
CA GLU A 14 24.36 7.61 30.45
C GLU A 14 23.44 6.41 30.78
N TYR A 15 22.29 6.66 31.41
CA TYR A 15 21.33 5.63 31.76
C TYR A 15 20.29 5.34 30.68
N ALA A 16 20.22 6.16 29.64
CA ALA A 16 19.28 5.93 28.55
C ALA A 16 19.69 4.70 27.73
N ASN A 17 18.73 3.85 27.44
CA ASN A 17 18.90 2.68 26.59
C ASN A 17 17.73 2.57 25.62
N THR A 18 17.61 3.56 24.74
CA THR A 18 16.52 3.63 23.75
C THR A 18 16.65 2.51 22.73
N ASP A 19 15.67 1.67 22.65
CA ASP A 19 15.56 0.67 21.57
C ASP A 19 14.76 1.25 20.40
N TRP A 20 15.48 1.78 19.42
CA TRP A 20 14.87 2.37 18.23
C TRP A 20 14.11 1.37 17.38
N PHE A 21 14.50 0.07 17.42
CA PHE A 21 13.73 -0.95 16.69
C PHE A 21 12.37 -1.18 17.34
N ASP A 22 12.29 -1.30 18.64
CA ASP A 22 11.01 -1.45 19.35
C ASP A 22 10.11 -0.22 19.18
N ILE A 23 10.70 0.98 19.12
CA ILE A 23 9.98 2.23 18.95
C ILE A 23 9.42 2.37 17.53
N LEU A 24 10.18 2.01 16.49
CA LEU A 24 9.85 2.29 15.08
C LEU A 24 9.20 1.11 14.36
N PHE A 25 9.36 -0.09 14.88
CA PHE A 25 8.86 -1.32 14.27
C PHE A 25 7.87 -2.05 15.17
N SER A 26 7.11 -2.93 14.58
CA SER A 26 6.18 -3.82 15.27
C SER A 26 6.08 -5.13 14.53
N ASN A 27 5.71 -6.19 15.26
CA ASN A 27 5.38 -7.44 14.62
C ASN A 27 4.15 -7.24 13.72
N ALA A 28 4.29 -7.58 12.46
CA ALA A 28 3.23 -7.47 11.47
C ALA A 28 2.68 -8.87 11.14
N ILE A 29 1.38 -9.03 11.22
CA ILE A 29 0.68 -10.23 10.79
C ILE A 29 -0.19 -9.86 9.60
N GLN A 30 0.24 -10.25 8.42
CA GLN A 30 -0.57 -10.11 7.21
C GLN A 30 -1.71 -11.12 7.24
N GLN A 31 -2.92 -10.63 7.00
CA GLN A 31 -4.13 -11.44 6.92
C GLN A 31 -4.74 -11.32 5.53
N ASN A 32 -5.17 -12.46 4.98
CA ASN A 32 -5.89 -12.50 3.72
C ASN A 32 -7.08 -13.46 3.87
N HIS A 33 -8.26 -12.90 3.76
CA HIS A 33 -9.52 -13.64 3.84
C HIS A 33 -10.21 -13.61 2.48
N SER A 34 -10.65 -14.75 2.00
CA SER A 34 -11.36 -14.85 0.74
C SER A 34 -12.56 -15.76 0.86
N VAL A 35 -13.61 -15.39 0.15
CA VAL A 35 -14.80 -16.21 -0.06
C VAL A 35 -15.09 -16.29 -1.55
N SER A 36 -15.46 -17.48 -2.02
CA SER A 36 -15.87 -17.67 -3.41
C SER A 36 -17.12 -18.54 -3.47
N MET A 37 -17.90 -18.28 -4.49
CA MET A 37 -19.11 -19.05 -4.80
C MET A 37 -19.10 -19.40 -6.28
N SER A 38 -19.43 -20.65 -6.58
CA SER A 38 -19.63 -21.14 -7.93
C SER A 38 -20.99 -21.81 -8.01
N THR A 39 -21.76 -21.47 -9.03
CA THR A 39 -23.06 -22.10 -9.30
C THR A 39 -23.29 -22.11 -10.79
N GLY A 40 -24.16 -23.00 -11.24
CA GLY A 40 -24.48 -23.02 -12.65
C GLY A 40 -25.32 -24.21 -13.09
N THR A 41 -25.68 -24.13 -14.35
CA THR A 41 -26.39 -25.17 -15.14
C THR A 41 -25.62 -25.37 -16.44
N ASP A 42 -26.07 -26.29 -17.27
CA ASP A 42 -25.51 -26.49 -18.63
C ASP A 42 -25.62 -25.24 -19.52
N LYS A 43 -26.54 -24.33 -19.20
CA LYS A 43 -26.77 -23.10 -19.96
C LYS A 43 -26.07 -21.88 -19.41
N ALA A 44 -25.83 -21.82 -18.09
CA ALA A 44 -25.22 -20.67 -17.45
C ALA A 44 -24.36 -21.12 -16.28
N GLN A 45 -23.17 -20.55 -16.17
CA GLN A 45 -22.23 -20.78 -15.06
C GLN A 45 -21.78 -19.44 -14.49
N TYR A 46 -21.76 -19.34 -13.18
CA TYR A 46 -21.37 -18.14 -12.47
C TYR A 46 -20.29 -18.48 -11.46
N TYR A 47 -19.29 -17.63 -11.42
CA TYR A 47 -18.27 -17.64 -10.39
C TYR A 47 -18.14 -16.23 -9.85
N THR A 48 -18.12 -16.09 -8.54
CA THR A 48 -17.78 -14.83 -7.89
C THR A 48 -16.83 -15.09 -6.73
N SER A 49 -15.90 -14.19 -6.53
CA SER A 49 -15.02 -14.20 -5.36
C SER A 49 -14.82 -12.79 -4.81
N PHE A 50 -14.67 -12.72 -3.50
CA PHE A 50 -14.32 -11.51 -2.78
C PHE A 50 -13.17 -11.81 -1.84
N SER A 51 -12.16 -10.94 -1.78
CA SER A 51 -11.05 -11.08 -0.85
C SER A 51 -10.71 -9.74 -0.18
N ILE A 52 -10.30 -9.84 1.07
CA ILE A 52 -9.81 -8.74 1.89
C ILE A 52 -8.41 -9.10 2.35
N MET A 53 -7.44 -8.25 2.03
CA MET A 53 -6.09 -8.34 2.54
C MET A 53 -5.83 -7.14 3.46
N ASN A 54 -5.37 -7.44 4.66
CA ASN A 54 -4.88 -6.45 5.61
C ASN A 54 -3.41 -6.76 5.90
N ASP A 55 -2.55 -5.81 5.63
CA ASP A 55 -1.12 -5.85 5.93
C ASP A 55 -0.75 -4.60 6.74
N PRO A 56 -0.57 -4.72 8.05
CA PRO A 56 -0.22 -3.57 8.89
C PRO A 56 1.20 -3.05 8.66
N GLY A 57 2.01 -3.78 7.88
CA GLY A 57 3.43 -3.45 7.72
C GLY A 57 4.25 -3.64 9.00
N TRP A 58 5.54 -3.84 8.87
CA TRP A 58 6.47 -4.00 10.00
C TRP A 58 6.98 -2.65 10.54
N THR A 59 6.93 -1.57 9.74
CA THR A 59 7.20 -0.21 10.20
C THR A 59 5.92 0.40 10.75
N LYS A 60 5.97 0.96 11.96
CA LYS A 60 4.84 1.68 12.54
C LYS A 60 4.37 2.79 11.60
N LYS A 61 3.05 3.01 11.51
CA LYS A 61 2.40 3.94 10.57
C LYS A 61 2.48 3.52 9.09
N SER A 62 2.80 2.27 8.83
CA SER A 62 2.73 1.69 7.49
C SER A 62 1.59 0.65 7.46
N ASN A 63 0.71 0.73 6.48
CA ASN A 63 -0.34 -0.27 6.29
C ASN A 63 -0.79 -0.35 4.83
N VAL A 64 -1.29 -1.52 4.43
CA VAL A 64 -1.94 -1.75 3.15
C VAL A 64 -3.22 -2.54 3.38
N ASN A 65 -4.33 -1.97 2.95
CA ASN A 65 -5.61 -2.66 2.87
C ASN A 65 -6.01 -2.83 1.42
N ARG A 66 -6.34 -4.04 1.00
CA ARG A 66 -6.79 -4.32 -0.36
C ARG A 66 -8.05 -5.15 -0.38
N TYR A 67 -9.01 -4.69 -1.13
CA TYR A 67 -10.28 -5.38 -1.42
C TYR A 67 -10.28 -5.78 -2.88
N THR A 68 -10.58 -7.04 -3.17
CA THR A 68 -10.61 -7.56 -4.54
C THR A 68 -11.91 -8.30 -4.78
N MET A 69 -12.55 -8.02 -5.92
CA MET A 69 -13.75 -8.70 -6.35
C MET A 69 -13.56 -9.23 -7.78
N ASN A 70 -13.97 -10.47 -7.99
CA ASN A 70 -13.98 -11.09 -9.31
C ASN A 70 -15.37 -11.67 -9.57
N VAL A 71 -15.86 -11.47 -10.78
CA VAL A 71 -17.10 -12.03 -11.27
C VAL A 71 -16.85 -12.62 -12.65
N ASN A 72 -17.29 -13.83 -12.86
CA ASN A 72 -17.27 -14.49 -14.17
C ASN A 72 -18.65 -15.10 -14.43
N ALA A 73 -19.21 -14.80 -15.58
CA ALA A 73 -20.49 -15.31 -16.02
C ALA A 73 -20.38 -15.86 -17.45
N LEU A 74 -20.55 -17.16 -17.59
CA LEU A 74 -20.57 -17.87 -18.86
C LEU A 74 -22.00 -18.24 -19.22
N TYR A 75 -22.43 -17.88 -20.42
CA TYR A 75 -23.73 -18.18 -20.96
C TYR A 75 -23.63 -18.98 -22.27
N ASN A 76 -24.15 -20.16 -22.29
CA ASN A 76 -24.40 -20.94 -23.50
C ASN A 76 -25.79 -20.60 -24.04
N LEU A 77 -25.89 -19.57 -24.87
CA LEU A 77 -27.18 -19.12 -25.43
C LEU A 77 -27.85 -20.22 -26.27
N ASN A 78 -27.03 -20.97 -27.00
CA ASN A 78 -27.41 -22.17 -27.72
C ASN A 78 -26.16 -23.01 -28.03
N LYS A 79 -26.30 -24.12 -28.77
CA LYS A 79 -25.17 -25.02 -29.13
C LYS A 79 -24.06 -24.37 -29.97
N LYS A 80 -24.31 -23.17 -30.49
CA LYS A 80 -23.39 -22.45 -31.38
C LYS A 80 -22.86 -21.16 -30.80
N VAL A 81 -23.51 -20.57 -29.79
CA VAL A 81 -23.18 -19.25 -29.25
C VAL A 81 -22.95 -19.32 -27.77
N THR A 82 -21.75 -18.89 -27.37
CA THR A 82 -21.36 -18.74 -25.97
C THR A 82 -20.92 -17.30 -25.71
N VAL A 83 -21.38 -16.74 -24.61
CA VAL A 83 -20.95 -15.40 -24.11
C VAL A 83 -20.26 -15.59 -22.78
N ASN A 84 -19.09 -14.99 -22.63
CA ASN A 84 -18.34 -14.97 -21.39
C ASN A 84 -18.13 -13.51 -20.93
N LEU A 85 -18.59 -13.19 -19.72
CA LEU A 85 -18.47 -11.87 -19.12
C LEU A 85 -17.57 -11.97 -17.88
N ILE A 86 -16.51 -11.18 -17.84
CA ILE A 86 -15.55 -11.17 -16.74
C ILE A 86 -15.46 -9.73 -16.19
N GLY A 87 -15.68 -9.58 -14.89
CA GLY A 87 -15.48 -8.35 -14.17
C GLY A 87 -14.44 -8.56 -13.06
N ASN A 88 -13.43 -7.72 -13.01
CA ASN A 88 -12.43 -7.68 -11.94
C ASN A 88 -12.38 -6.28 -11.37
N GLY A 89 -12.38 -6.16 -10.05
CA GLY A 89 -12.23 -4.90 -9.35
C GLY A 89 -11.27 -5.05 -8.19
N SER A 90 -10.43 -4.05 -7.97
CA SER A 90 -9.64 -3.94 -6.75
C SER A 90 -9.61 -2.50 -6.25
N TYR A 91 -9.69 -2.35 -4.94
CA TYR A 91 -9.45 -1.12 -4.22
C TYR A 91 -8.34 -1.34 -3.21
N ARG A 92 -7.30 -0.52 -3.27
CA ARG A 92 -6.17 -0.57 -2.35
C ARG A 92 -6.00 0.79 -1.68
N LYS A 93 -6.04 0.79 -0.36
CA LYS A 93 -5.62 1.92 0.47
C LYS A 93 -4.30 1.60 1.12
N GLN A 94 -3.32 2.48 0.95
CA GLN A 94 -1.97 2.33 1.50
C GLN A 94 -1.58 3.60 2.23
N GLN A 95 -1.01 3.44 3.41
CA GLN A 95 -0.33 4.51 4.14
C GLN A 95 1.13 4.11 4.33
N ALA A 96 2.03 5.06 4.11
CA ALA A 96 3.47 4.87 4.32
C ALA A 96 4.09 6.14 4.91
N PRO A 97 5.07 6.02 5.82
CA PRO A 97 5.78 7.18 6.34
C PRO A 97 6.64 7.83 5.25
N GLY A 98 6.82 9.14 5.37
CA GLY A 98 7.59 9.94 4.43
C GLY A 98 6.76 10.65 3.39
N THR A 99 7.35 11.64 2.73
CA THR A 99 6.72 12.43 1.69
C THR A 99 7.44 12.24 0.37
N ASN A 100 6.70 12.19 -0.73
CA ASN A 100 7.26 12.13 -2.09
C ASN A 100 7.37 13.51 -2.75
N ASN A 101 7.26 14.59 -1.97
CA ASN A 101 7.39 15.92 -2.52
C ASN A 101 8.83 16.18 -2.94
N ARG A 102 9.01 16.31 -4.23
CA ARG A 102 10.24 16.77 -4.85
C ARG A 102 9.98 18.15 -5.43
N SER A 103 10.59 19.16 -4.86
CA SER A 103 10.61 20.49 -5.43
C SER A 103 11.88 20.68 -6.25
N VAL A 104 11.71 21.08 -7.51
CA VAL A 104 12.82 21.43 -8.41
C VAL A 104 12.78 22.93 -8.62
N ASP A 105 13.84 23.63 -8.24
CA ASP A 105 14.03 25.04 -8.59
C ASP A 105 14.41 25.11 -10.09
N PRO A 106 13.52 25.66 -10.96
CA PRO A 106 13.79 25.71 -12.39
C PRO A 106 14.90 26.72 -12.76
N VAL A 107 15.27 27.62 -11.85
CA VAL A 107 16.28 28.66 -12.10
C VAL A 107 17.68 28.13 -11.82
N ASN A 108 17.86 27.46 -10.69
CA ASN A 108 19.17 27.01 -10.21
C ASN A 108 19.40 25.51 -10.46
N GLY A 109 18.38 24.80 -10.94
CA GLY A 109 18.45 23.34 -11.12
C GLY A 109 18.57 22.55 -9.82
N SER A 110 18.45 23.22 -8.66
CA SER A 110 18.54 22.56 -7.36
C SER A 110 17.29 21.74 -7.10
N VAL A 111 17.49 20.55 -6.53
CA VAL A 111 16.42 19.65 -6.13
C VAL A 111 16.37 19.65 -4.61
N SER A 112 15.30 20.20 -4.04
CA SER A 112 15.00 19.96 -2.62
C SER A 112 14.03 18.78 -2.52
N ARG A 113 14.35 17.86 -1.64
CA ARG A 113 13.44 16.82 -1.20
C ARG A 113 12.95 17.14 0.18
N ASP A 114 11.67 17.01 0.39
CA ASP A 114 11.18 16.89 1.73
C ASP A 114 11.78 15.62 2.36
N PHE A 115 11.95 15.65 3.65
CA PHE A 115 12.75 14.70 4.39
C PHE A 115 12.26 13.25 4.14
N ASP A 116 13.05 12.45 3.43
CA ASP A 116 12.81 11.02 3.27
C ASP A 116 13.20 10.31 4.57
N ILE A 117 12.20 9.90 5.33
CA ILE A 117 12.42 9.13 6.55
C ILE A 117 12.54 7.66 6.18
N ASN A 118 13.76 7.12 6.39
CA ASN A 118 13.97 5.67 6.38
C ASN A 118 14.07 5.19 7.84
N PRO A 119 13.01 4.60 8.42
CA PRO A 119 13.02 4.19 9.82
C PRO A 119 14.10 3.16 10.14
N TYR A 120 14.41 2.26 9.20
CA TYR A 120 15.44 1.25 9.39
C TYR A 120 16.84 1.86 9.50
N SER A 121 17.17 2.75 8.57
CA SER A 121 18.45 3.49 8.63
C SER A 121 18.55 4.35 9.90
N TYR A 122 17.45 4.96 10.32
CA TYR A 122 17.39 5.72 11.54
C TYR A 122 17.66 4.86 12.78
N ALA A 123 17.00 3.69 12.89
CA ALA A 123 17.19 2.76 14.01
C ALA A 123 18.63 2.24 14.12
N LEU A 124 19.27 1.98 12.97
CA LEU A 124 20.67 1.49 12.94
C LEU A 124 21.70 2.54 13.32
N ASN A 125 21.47 3.81 12.94
CA ASN A 125 22.50 4.86 13.01
C ASN A 125 22.27 5.88 14.13
N THR A 126 21.16 5.75 14.88
CA THR A 126 20.84 6.70 15.95
C THR A 126 21.31 6.18 17.29
N SER A 127 21.94 7.07 18.07
CA SER A 127 22.43 6.72 19.41
C SER A 127 21.28 6.30 20.32
N ARG A 128 21.50 5.26 21.09
CA ARG A 128 20.57 4.77 22.13
C ARG A 128 20.49 5.69 23.35
N THR A 129 21.38 6.69 23.45
CA THR A 129 21.37 7.70 24.52
C THR A 129 20.35 8.81 24.30
N LEU A 130 19.75 8.90 23.10
CA LEU A 130 18.77 9.93 22.78
C LEU A 130 17.37 9.56 23.28
N ASP A 131 16.66 10.55 23.82
CA ASP A 131 15.26 10.39 24.22
C ASP A 131 14.34 10.51 22.99
N PRO A 132 13.49 9.52 22.68
CA PRO A 132 12.63 9.57 21.52
C PRO A 132 11.59 10.69 21.53
N ASN A 133 11.33 11.29 22.69
CA ASN A 133 10.36 12.39 22.84
C ASN A 133 10.99 13.78 22.70
N GLU A 134 12.31 13.87 22.63
CA GLU A 134 13.01 15.15 22.47
C GLU A 134 13.32 15.45 20.99
N TYR A 135 13.46 16.75 20.69
CA TYR A 135 13.91 17.24 19.40
C TYR A 135 15.42 17.44 19.40
N TYR A 136 16.06 16.94 18.37
CA TYR A 136 17.50 17.09 18.15
C TYR A 136 17.77 17.88 16.88
N ILE A 137 18.89 18.58 16.83
CA ILE A 137 19.29 19.29 15.60
C ILE A 137 19.87 18.27 14.63
N LYS A 138 19.22 18.14 13.47
CA LYS A 138 19.67 17.34 12.33
C LYS A 138 19.59 18.20 11.08
N ASN A 139 20.69 18.29 10.33
CA ASN A 139 20.78 19.11 9.11
C ASN A 139 20.31 20.58 9.34
N ASN A 140 20.73 21.18 10.43
CA ASN A 140 20.39 22.56 10.87
C ASN A 140 18.90 22.81 11.19
N ALA A 141 18.11 21.75 11.36
CA ALA A 141 16.71 21.84 11.75
C ALA A 141 16.41 20.95 12.98
N ALA A 142 15.44 21.38 13.78
CA ALA A 142 14.91 20.54 14.86
C ALA A 142 14.19 19.33 14.26
N PHE A 143 14.55 18.14 14.72
CA PHE A 143 14.05 16.88 14.20
C PHE A 143 13.63 15.94 15.33
N ASN A 144 12.50 15.30 15.18
CA ASN A 144 12.02 14.19 16.00
C ASN A 144 11.37 13.15 15.11
N ILE A 145 11.89 11.91 15.10
CA ILE A 145 11.43 10.85 14.21
C ILE A 145 9.95 10.47 14.46
N LEU A 146 9.49 10.49 15.71
CA LEU A 146 8.10 10.15 16.02
C LEU A 146 7.15 11.24 15.54
N HIS A 147 7.55 12.50 15.65
CA HIS A 147 6.78 13.62 15.09
C HIS A 147 6.66 13.48 13.58
N GLU A 148 7.75 13.20 12.89
CA GLU A 148 7.79 13.02 11.45
C GLU A 148 6.89 11.86 11.00
N LEU A 149 7.01 10.69 11.63
CA LEU A 149 6.18 9.52 11.31
C LEU A 149 4.68 9.77 11.54
N ASN A 150 4.32 10.62 12.50
CA ASN A 150 2.93 10.92 12.79
C ASN A 150 2.33 11.98 11.85
N ASN A 151 3.14 12.90 11.33
CA ASN A 151 2.68 14.07 10.60
C ASN A 151 3.09 14.06 9.12
N ASN A 152 4.14 13.33 8.77
CA ASN A 152 4.66 13.22 7.41
C ASN A 152 4.44 11.80 6.88
N TYR A 153 3.30 11.57 6.26
CA TYR A 153 2.94 10.29 5.64
C TYR A 153 2.27 10.51 4.28
N MET A 154 2.35 9.51 3.46
CA MET A 154 1.67 9.45 2.18
C MET A 154 0.50 8.47 2.28
N GLU A 155 -0.67 8.92 1.89
CA GLU A 155 -1.82 8.06 1.64
C GLU A 155 -1.98 7.85 0.13
N LEU A 156 -2.27 6.62 -0.25
CA LEU A 156 -2.45 6.24 -1.64
C LEU A 156 -3.71 5.40 -1.76
N ASP A 157 -4.67 5.92 -2.50
CA ASP A 157 -5.89 5.21 -2.87
C ASP A 157 -5.82 4.81 -4.35
N VAL A 158 -5.87 3.51 -4.60
CA VAL A 158 -5.80 2.95 -5.97
C VAL A 158 -7.06 2.15 -6.24
N VAL A 159 -7.74 2.51 -7.29
CA VAL A 159 -8.91 1.78 -7.82
C VAL A 159 -8.55 1.23 -9.20
N ASP A 160 -8.67 -0.08 -9.36
CA ASP A 160 -8.52 -0.77 -10.64
C ASP A 160 -9.79 -1.54 -10.95
N MET A 161 -10.34 -1.35 -12.15
CA MET A 161 -11.50 -2.08 -12.64
C MET A 161 -11.24 -2.55 -14.06
N LYS A 162 -11.62 -3.79 -14.36
CA LYS A 162 -11.56 -4.36 -15.69
C LYS A 162 -12.86 -5.10 -15.99
N PHE A 163 -13.46 -4.80 -17.11
CA PHE A 163 -14.60 -5.51 -17.65
C PHE A 163 -14.21 -6.08 -19.01
N GLN A 164 -14.55 -7.36 -19.23
CA GLN A 164 -14.22 -8.06 -20.47
C GLN A 164 -15.43 -8.87 -20.90
N GLY A 165 -15.77 -8.77 -22.17
CA GLY A 165 -16.77 -9.58 -22.83
C GLY A 165 -16.16 -10.38 -23.97
N GLU A 166 -16.46 -11.65 -24.05
CA GLU A 166 -16.07 -12.55 -25.12
C GLU A 166 -17.30 -13.22 -25.71
N LEU A 167 -17.44 -13.15 -27.02
CA LEU A 167 -18.47 -13.83 -27.79
C LEU A 167 -17.80 -14.92 -28.64
N LYS A 168 -18.23 -16.17 -28.47
CA LYS A 168 -17.79 -17.29 -29.30
C LYS A 168 -18.96 -17.79 -30.16
N TYR A 169 -18.72 -17.94 -31.45
CA TYR A 169 -19.70 -18.46 -32.39
C TYR A 169 -19.11 -19.64 -33.18
N LYS A 170 -19.81 -20.79 -33.10
CA LYS A 170 -19.47 -22.04 -33.82
C LYS A 170 -20.52 -22.31 -34.90
N PRO A 171 -20.38 -21.76 -36.11
CA PRO A 171 -21.33 -22.03 -37.21
C PRO A 171 -21.38 -23.52 -37.58
N ILE A 172 -20.23 -24.17 -37.61
CA ILE A 172 -20.05 -25.61 -37.86
C ILE A 172 -19.04 -26.19 -36.84
N ARG A 173 -18.96 -27.52 -36.74
CA ARG A 173 -18.11 -28.19 -35.73
C ARG A 173 -16.62 -27.85 -35.82
N THR A 174 -16.12 -27.51 -37.00
CA THR A 174 -14.71 -27.29 -37.29
C THR A 174 -14.29 -25.81 -37.29
N VAL A 175 -15.24 -24.89 -37.19
CA VAL A 175 -14.99 -23.45 -37.23
C VAL A 175 -15.50 -22.78 -35.96
N GLU A 176 -14.62 -22.05 -35.27
CA GLU A 176 -14.94 -21.18 -34.14
C GLU A 176 -14.50 -19.75 -34.44
N LEU A 177 -15.41 -18.82 -34.34
CA LEU A 177 -15.17 -17.40 -34.44
C LEU A 177 -15.27 -16.80 -33.02
N SER A 178 -14.31 -15.98 -32.60
CA SER A 178 -14.38 -15.29 -31.32
C SER A 178 -14.16 -13.80 -31.49
N ALA A 179 -14.91 -13.02 -30.73
CA ALA A 179 -14.74 -11.58 -30.59
C ALA A 179 -14.59 -11.26 -29.11
N LEU A 180 -13.58 -10.47 -28.76
CA LEU A 180 -13.28 -10.07 -27.40
C LEU A 180 -13.19 -8.55 -27.32
N ALA A 181 -13.87 -7.97 -26.34
CA ALA A 181 -13.76 -6.56 -25.96
C ALA A 181 -13.40 -6.45 -24.48
N ALA A 182 -12.52 -5.53 -24.14
CA ALA A 182 -12.13 -5.26 -22.76
C ALA A 182 -12.05 -3.76 -22.51
N TYR A 183 -12.55 -3.34 -21.34
CA TYR A 183 -12.40 -1.99 -20.81
C TYR A 183 -11.69 -2.04 -19.49
N LYS A 184 -10.66 -1.22 -19.32
CA LYS A 184 -9.91 -1.06 -18.07
C LYS A 184 -9.99 0.39 -17.62
N PHE A 185 -10.32 0.56 -16.33
CA PHE A 185 -10.26 1.83 -15.63
C PHE A 185 -9.29 1.71 -14.46
N SER A 186 -8.38 2.66 -14.32
CA SER A 186 -7.44 2.72 -13.21
C SER A 186 -7.28 4.17 -12.77
N THR A 187 -7.42 4.43 -11.49
CA THR A 187 -7.19 5.75 -10.91
C THR A 187 -6.39 5.63 -9.63
N THR A 188 -5.57 6.64 -9.38
CA THR A 188 -4.75 6.74 -8.18
C THR A 188 -4.90 8.15 -7.62
N THR A 189 -5.29 8.24 -6.36
CA THR A 189 -5.39 9.48 -5.59
C THR A 189 -4.35 9.46 -4.47
N ARG A 190 -3.72 10.63 -4.25
CA ARG A 190 -2.74 10.85 -3.18
C ARG A 190 -3.25 11.92 -2.24
#